data_afff10cde33b7e8fc5df013ff50d0802
#
_entry.id   afff10cde33b7e8fc5df013ff50d0802
#
_cell.length_a   1.000
_cell.length_b   1.000
_cell.length_c   1.000
_cell.angle_alpha   90.00
_cell.angle_beta   90.00
_cell.angle_gamma   90.00
#
_symmetry.space_group_name_H-M   'P 1'
#
loop_
_entity.id
_entity.type
_entity.pdbx_description
1 polymer ?
#
loop_
_entity_poly.entity_id
_entity_poly.type
_entity_poly.pdbx_seq_one_letter_code
_entity_poly.pdbx_strand_id
1 'polypeptide(L)'
;MKMGKQIYRVVLTGGPASGKTTLISRILKEFKQDDGWRVITIPETATELISGFGINPFGVCMSMLKFQDFVIADQIHKEKLALQAAEVVPEEKVLIVYDRALLDDKAYITDEEFAETLYRVGGKTEAEVLAGYDAVLYLVTCAKGAEFAYNLGNTARSESIEYAREIDDRTLNAWSAYQNLRIIDNSVNFEDKINRAIREIYRVIGEPEPMVKKRKYLIAMPDIELLKSRYRAVGIDMVQTYLTMTNPAIERRVRRQKNGEEELYFYTEKHFRPDGTKWDTERPITEKEYGRYMLEADPTLSSVSKVKYRFVYDSCRFEIDVYPFSAERAVLFCYSEKPECSAPPELEIISDVTGKAEYKNKQLAKSQTL
;
A
#
# COMPACT_ATOMS: atom_id res chain seq x y z
N MET A 1 -9.89 16.12 26.74
CA MET A 1 -8.59 15.56 26.30
C MET A 1 -8.30 16.20 24.94
N LYS A 2 -7.19 16.92 24.78
CA LYS A 2 -6.74 17.29 23.43
C LYS A 2 -6.46 15.98 22.69
N MET A 3 -7.18 15.71 21.60
CA MET A 3 -6.79 14.65 20.69
C MET A 3 -5.39 15.00 20.18
N GLY A 4 -4.49 14.02 20.15
CA GLY A 4 -3.15 14.24 19.60
C GLY A 4 -3.23 14.61 18.12
N LYS A 5 -2.19 15.25 17.61
CA LYS A 5 -2.07 15.64 16.21
C LYS A 5 -2.25 14.42 15.29
N GLN A 6 -3.05 14.58 14.23
CA GLN A 6 -3.34 13.54 13.25
C GLN A 6 -2.47 13.79 12.01
N ILE A 7 -1.50 12.92 11.77
CA ILE A 7 -0.60 12.99 10.61
C ILE A 7 -0.88 11.79 9.71
N TYR A 8 -1.24 12.07 8.45
CA TYR A 8 -1.49 11.06 7.43
C TYR A 8 -0.42 11.14 6.35
N ARG A 9 0.10 9.98 5.91
CA ARG A 9 1.20 9.87 4.94
C ARG A 9 0.72 9.09 3.72
N VAL A 10 0.49 9.81 2.62
CA VAL A 10 -0.06 9.25 1.39
C VAL A 10 0.93 9.38 0.25
N VAL A 11 1.33 8.24 -0.30
CA VAL A 11 2.19 8.18 -1.48
C VAL A 11 1.34 8.22 -2.74
N LEU A 12 1.71 9.08 -3.68
CA LEU A 12 1.19 9.12 -5.04
C LEU A 12 2.27 8.59 -5.97
N THR A 13 2.02 7.46 -6.59
CA THR A 13 2.98 6.84 -7.51
C THR A 13 2.31 6.36 -8.78
N GLY A 14 3.09 5.83 -9.70
CA GLY A 14 2.64 5.36 -11.01
C GLY A 14 3.58 5.80 -12.13
N GLY A 15 3.42 5.22 -13.30
CA GLY A 15 4.25 5.48 -14.47
C GLY A 15 4.20 6.92 -14.96
N PRO A 16 4.97 7.23 -16.01
CA PRO A 16 4.92 8.53 -16.68
C PRO A 16 3.50 8.85 -17.18
N ALA A 17 3.11 10.13 -17.15
CA ALA A 17 1.78 10.59 -17.59
C ALA A 17 0.58 9.93 -16.88
N SER A 18 0.72 9.55 -15.64
CA SER A 18 -0.38 8.93 -14.86
C SER A 18 -1.36 9.94 -14.23
N GLY A 19 -0.99 11.22 -14.15
CA GLY A 19 -1.81 12.30 -13.59
C GLY A 19 -1.45 12.72 -12.16
N LYS A 20 -0.29 12.29 -11.62
CA LYS A 20 0.17 12.63 -10.25
C LYS A 20 0.17 14.14 -9.99
N THR A 21 0.80 14.93 -10.84
CA THR A 21 0.89 16.39 -10.69
C THR A 21 -0.49 17.07 -10.63
N THR A 22 -1.44 16.60 -11.46
CA THR A 22 -2.82 17.10 -11.44
C THR A 22 -3.50 16.73 -10.12
N LEU A 23 -3.28 15.50 -9.64
CA LEU A 23 -3.86 15.06 -8.37
C LEU A 23 -3.28 15.87 -7.19
N ILE A 24 -1.97 16.13 -7.15
CA ILE A 24 -1.35 16.98 -6.13
C ILE A 24 -2.01 18.38 -6.13
N SER A 25 -2.16 18.98 -7.31
CA SER A 25 -2.82 20.29 -7.45
C SER A 25 -4.28 20.25 -6.96
N ARG A 26 -5.00 19.14 -7.13
CA ARG A 26 -6.35 18.95 -6.63
C ARG A 26 -6.37 18.79 -5.11
N ILE A 27 -5.45 18.00 -4.53
CA ILE A 27 -5.31 17.82 -3.08
C ILE A 27 -5.08 19.17 -2.38
N LEU A 28 -4.18 20.00 -2.91
CA LEU A 28 -3.91 21.33 -2.35
C LEU A 28 -5.11 22.27 -2.39
N LYS A 29 -6.06 22.06 -3.32
CA LYS A 29 -7.31 22.82 -3.39
C LYS A 29 -8.41 22.26 -2.48
N GLU A 30 -8.39 20.97 -2.25
CA GLU A 30 -9.40 20.24 -1.47
C GLU A 30 -9.14 20.38 0.03
N PHE A 31 -7.90 20.15 0.46
CA PHE A 31 -7.51 20.17 1.88
C PHE A 31 -6.92 21.53 2.25
N LYS A 32 -7.79 22.48 2.63
CA LYS A 32 -7.40 23.85 2.91
C LYS A 32 -7.10 24.09 4.38
N GLN A 33 -6.26 25.07 4.62
CA GLN A 33 -5.95 25.53 5.97
C GLN A 33 -7.21 26.04 6.72
N ASP A 34 -8.11 26.70 6.04
CA ASP A 34 -9.38 27.19 6.61
C ASP A 34 -10.26 26.05 7.15
N ASP A 35 -10.10 24.83 6.60
CA ASP A 35 -10.77 23.61 7.05
C ASP A 35 -9.97 22.85 8.11
N GLY A 36 -8.90 23.45 8.65
CA GLY A 36 -8.04 22.88 9.69
C GLY A 36 -7.00 21.89 9.19
N TRP A 37 -6.75 21.84 7.88
CA TRP A 37 -5.76 20.97 7.27
C TRP A 37 -4.46 21.69 6.94
N ARG A 38 -3.34 21.02 7.18
CA ARG A 38 -2.05 21.35 6.59
C ARG A 38 -1.65 20.26 5.60
N VAL A 39 -1.44 20.61 4.33
CA VAL A 39 -0.83 19.72 3.35
C VAL A 39 0.65 20.04 3.24
N ILE A 40 1.48 19.00 3.36
CA ILE A 40 2.93 19.05 3.13
C ILE A 40 3.21 18.16 1.93
N THR A 41 3.81 18.68 0.88
CA THR A 41 4.17 17.91 -0.31
C THR A 41 5.66 17.65 -0.35
N ILE A 42 6.04 16.40 -0.63
CA ILE A 42 7.42 16.02 -0.93
C ILE A 42 7.50 15.82 -2.45
N PRO A 43 8.26 16.68 -3.17
CA PRO A 43 8.36 16.61 -4.61
C PRO A 43 9.19 15.40 -5.07
N GLU A 44 9.04 15.01 -6.34
CA GLU A 44 9.76 13.90 -6.96
C GLU A 44 11.28 14.14 -6.91
N THR A 45 11.97 13.37 -6.10
CA THR A 45 13.40 13.56 -5.79
C THR A 45 14.29 13.40 -7.02
N ALA A 46 14.03 12.42 -7.87
CA ALA A 46 14.80 12.22 -9.09
C ALA A 46 14.74 13.45 -10.02
N THR A 47 13.57 14.06 -10.18
CA THR A 47 13.38 15.27 -10.98
C THR A 47 14.17 16.45 -10.40
N GLU A 48 14.18 16.63 -9.09
CA GLU A 48 14.94 17.71 -8.45
C GLU A 48 16.46 17.52 -8.60
N LEU A 49 16.96 16.29 -8.43
CA LEU A 49 18.38 15.99 -8.62
C LEU A 49 18.81 16.24 -10.07
N ILE A 50 18.01 15.83 -11.05
CA ILE A 50 18.32 16.01 -12.47
C ILE A 50 18.22 17.49 -12.88
N SER A 51 17.10 18.12 -12.57
CA SER A 51 16.79 19.47 -13.08
C SER A 51 17.33 20.59 -12.20
N GLY A 52 17.37 20.38 -10.88
CA GLY A 52 17.84 21.39 -9.92
C GLY A 52 19.34 21.34 -9.67
N PHE A 53 19.89 20.15 -9.46
CA PHE A 53 21.30 19.94 -9.13
C PHE A 53 22.17 19.60 -10.34
N GLY A 54 21.58 19.23 -11.50
CA GLY A 54 22.31 18.78 -12.67
C GLY A 54 22.93 17.39 -12.53
N ILE A 55 22.46 16.60 -11.56
CA ILE A 55 22.91 15.22 -11.34
C ILE A 55 22.08 14.31 -12.26
N ASN A 56 22.70 13.82 -13.35
CA ASN A 56 22.00 13.09 -14.41
C ASN A 56 22.61 11.70 -14.63
N PRO A 57 21.82 10.60 -14.50
CA PRO A 57 22.26 9.24 -14.76
C PRO A 57 22.33 8.87 -16.27
N PHE A 58 21.73 9.68 -17.14
CA PHE A 58 21.64 9.43 -18.59
C PHE A 58 22.84 9.93 -19.38
N GLY A 59 23.95 10.18 -18.72
CA GLY A 59 25.20 10.64 -19.32
C GLY A 59 26.37 9.79 -18.87
N VAL A 60 27.59 10.22 -19.23
CA VAL A 60 28.84 9.50 -18.96
C VAL A 60 29.26 9.54 -17.47
N CYS A 61 28.50 10.22 -16.61
CA CYS A 61 28.98 10.64 -15.30
C CYS A 61 28.75 9.65 -14.16
N MET A 62 27.68 8.81 -14.21
CA MET A 62 27.42 7.84 -13.16
C MET A 62 26.51 6.69 -13.61
N SER A 63 26.57 5.55 -12.90
CA SER A 63 25.63 4.44 -13.10
C SER A 63 24.26 4.75 -12.51
N MET A 64 23.21 4.05 -12.97
CA MET A 64 21.87 4.13 -12.39
C MET A 64 21.89 3.80 -10.90
N LEU A 65 22.59 2.74 -10.48
CA LEU A 65 22.73 2.38 -9.08
C LEU A 65 23.33 3.54 -8.25
N LYS A 66 24.37 4.21 -8.77
CA LYS A 66 24.95 5.36 -8.05
C LYS A 66 24.01 6.56 -7.99
N PHE A 67 23.19 6.77 -9.00
CA PHE A 67 22.16 7.79 -8.97
C PHE A 67 21.09 7.48 -7.91
N GLN A 68 20.69 6.22 -7.79
CA GLN A 68 19.72 5.79 -6.76
C GLN A 68 20.26 5.96 -5.33
N ASP A 69 21.58 5.89 -5.10
CA ASP A 69 22.17 6.28 -3.81
C ASP A 69 21.77 7.70 -3.39
N PHE A 70 21.83 8.64 -4.33
CA PHE A 70 21.47 10.05 -4.07
C PHE A 70 19.95 10.22 -3.93
N VAL A 71 19.16 9.55 -4.78
CA VAL A 71 17.69 9.62 -4.71
C VAL A 71 17.22 9.11 -3.35
N ILE A 72 17.67 7.95 -2.92
CA ILE A 72 17.28 7.32 -1.64
C ILE A 72 17.72 8.19 -0.46
N ALA A 73 18.95 8.72 -0.48
CA ALA A 73 19.48 9.58 0.58
C ALA A 73 18.63 10.84 0.76
N ASP A 74 18.37 11.55 -0.35
CA ASP A 74 17.64 12.81 -0.32
C ASP A 74 16.15 12.57 0.00
N GLN A 75 15.55 11.51 -0.52
CA GLN A 75 14.17 11.12 -0.19
C GLN A 75 14.01 10.87 1.32
N ILE A 76 14.90 10.09 1.93
CA ILE A 76 14.89 9.84 3.39
C ILE A 76 15.01 11.15 4.17
N HIS A 77 15.89 12.04 3.72
CA HIS A 77 16.08 13.35 4.36
C HIS A 77 14.81 14.21 4.29
N LYS A 78 14.17 14.30 3.12
CA LYS A 78 12.92 15.03 2.91
C LYS A 78 11.76 14.46 3.74
N GLU A 79 11.63 13.13 3.79
CA GLU A 79 10.60 12.47 4.60
C GLU A 79 10.76 12.81 6.09
N LYS A 80 12.01 12.80 6.58
CA LYS A 80 12.29 13.20 7.96
C LYS A 80 11.93 14.68 8.21
N LEU A 81 12.30 15.58 7.31
CA LEU A 81 11.96 17.01 7.43
C LEU A 81 10.45 17.23 7.39
N ALA A 82 9.72 16.54 6.50
CA ALA A 82 8.26 16.65 6.40
C ALA A 82 7.57 16.20 7.69
N LEU A 83 8.04 15.10 8.31
CA LEU A 83 7.52 14.64 9.59
C LEU A 83 7.81 15.65 10.72
N GLN A 84 9.02 16.19 10.79
CA GLN A 84 9.36 17.23 11.76
C GLN A 84 8.51 18.49 11.58
N ALA A 85 8.29 18.91 10.33
CA ALA A 85 7.42 20.03 10.01
C ALA A 85 5.97 19.75 10.42
N ALA A 86 5.47 18.54 10.17
CA ALA A 86 4.12 18.11 10.54
C ALA A 86 3.88 18.21 12.06
N GLU A 87 4.89 17.93 12.88
CA GLU A 87 4.76 18.04 14.35
C GLU A 87 4.66 19.48 14.86
N VAL A 88 5.27 20.46 14.17
CA VAL A 88 5.37 21.83 14.66
C VAL A 88 4.34 22.80 14.08
N VAL A 89 3.70 22.48 12.94
CA VAL A 89 2.64 23.33 12.36
C VAL A 89 1.44 23.43 13.31
N PRO A 90 0.68 24.54 13.31
CA PRO A 90 -0.41 24.75 14.26
C PRO A 90 -1.64 23.86 14.02
N GLU A 91 -1.87 23.40 12.79
CA GLU A 91 -3.03 22.59 12.43
C GLU A 91 -3.01 21.22 13.12
N GLU A 92 -4.16 20.76 13.56
CA GLU A 92 -4.30 19.43 14.21
C GLU A 92 -4.32 18.28 13.21
N LYS A 93 -4.68 18.56 11.95
CA LYS A 93 -4.71 17.57 10.85
C LYS A 93 -3.65 17.90 9.82
N VAL A 94 -2.75 16.96 9.56
CA VAL A 94 -1.68 17.11 8.56
C VAL A 94 -1.74 15.96 7.56
N LEU A 95 -1.73 16.31 6.27
CA LEU A 95 -1.62 15.35 5.17
C LEU A 95 -0.26 15.54 4.49
N ILE A 96 0.62 14.57 4.64
CA ILE A 96 1.90 14.52 3.90
C ILE A 96 1.66 13.73 2.62
N VAL A 97 1.91 14.37 1.49
CA VAL A 97 1.75 13.81 0.15
C VAL A 97 3.13 13.65 -0.49
N TYR A 98 3.46 12.42 -0.86
CA TYR A 98 4.72 12.07 -1.50
C TYR A 98 4.50 11.96 -3.01
N ASP A 99 5.18 12.79 -3.83
CA ASP A 99 5.25 12.56 -5.28
C ASP A 99 6.36 11.56 -5.54
N ARG A 100 5.99 10.28 -5.58
CA ARG A 100 6.85 9.09 -5.46
C ARG A 100 7.41 8.91 -4.05
N ALA A 101 7.88 7.70 -3.77
CA ALA A 101 8.51 7.35 -2.51
C ALA A 101 9.55 6.24 -2.73
N LEU A 102 10.25 5.85 -1.67
CA LEU A 102 11.44 5.01 -1.73
C LEU A 102 11.30 3.72 -2.55
N LEU A 103 10.13 3.06 -2.53
CA LEU A 103 9.98 1.81 -3.28
C LEU A 103 9.87 2.01 -4.80
N ASP A 104 9.61 3.23 -5.27
CA ASP A 104 9.64 3.53 -6.71
C ASP A 104 11.02 3.24 -7.33
N ASP A 105 12.09 3.36 -6.54
CA ASP A 105 13.47 3.15 -6.98
C ASP A 105 13.73 1.70 -7.41
N LYS A 106 12.97 0.73 -6.89
CA LYS A 106 13.00 -0.68 -7.33
C LYS A 106 12.60 -0.87 -8.80
N ALA A 107 11.98 0.12 -9.42
CA ALA A 107 11.72 0.07 -10.86
C ALA A 107 12.99 0.23 -11.71
N TYR A 108 14.08 0.73 -11.14
CA TYR A 108 15.31 1.13 -11.84
C TYR A 108 16.55 0.31 -11.47
N ILE A 109 16.53 -0.40 -10.34
CA ILE A 109 17.61 -1.28 -9.84
C ILE A 109 17.01 -2.60 -9.39
N THR A 110 17.85 -3.60 -9.09
CA THR A 110 17.36 -4.90 -8.60
C THR A 110 16.88 -4.81 -7.16
N ASP A 111 16.10 -5.80 -6.71
CA ASP A 111 15.60 -5.85 -5.33
C ASP A 111 16.75 -5.94 -4.32
N GLU A 112 17.82 -6.68 -4.65
CA GLU A 112 19.02 -6.82 -3.82
C GLU A 112 19.79 -5.49 -3.73
N GLU A 113 20.01 -4.83 -4.86
CA GLU A 113 20.67 -3.52 -4.93
C GLU A 113 19.88 -2.46 -4.13
N PHE A 114 18.54 -2.50 -4.24
CA PHE A 114 17.69 -1.60 -3.48
C PHE A 114 17.81 -1.84 -1.98
N ALA A 115 17.69 -3.08 -1.51
CA ALA A 115 17.77 -3.42 -0.09
C ALA A 115 19.14 -3.03 0.51
N GLU A 116 20.23 -3.35 -0.20
CA GLU A 116 21.58 -2.99 0.21
C GLU A 116 21.76 -1.45 0.28
N THR A 117 21.31 -0.73 -0.75
CA THR A 117 21.40 0.73 -0.79
C THR A 117 20.57 1.38 0.32
N LEU A 118 19.34 0.94 0.51
CA LEU A 118 18.43 1.45 1.53
C LEU A 118 19.04 1.29 2.93
N TYR A 119 19.61 0.12 3.22
CA TYR A 119 20.28 -0.13 4.50
C TYR A 119 21.54 0.71 4.67
N ARG A 120 22.41 0.73 3.66
CA ARG A 120 23.69 1.45 3.69
C ARG A 120 23.52 2.96 3.81
N VAL A 121 22.55 3.53 3.09
CA VAL A 121 22.32 4.98 3.02
C VAL A 121 21.39 5.45 4.13
N GLY A 122 20.36 4.69 4.42
CA GLY A 122 19.26 5.08 5.32
C GLY A 122 19.22 4.35 6.65
N GLY A 123 19.97 3.26 6.80
CA GLY A 123 19.88 2.39 7.98
C GLY A 123 18.48 1.79 8.17
N LYS A 124 17.72 1.64 7.05
CA LYS A 124 16.32 1.16 7.06
C LYS A 124 16.19 -0.11 6.24
N THR A 125 15.21 -0.88 6.62
CA THR A 125 14.72 -2.02 5.87
C THR A 125 13.50 -1.64 5.03
N GLU A 126 13.18 -2.41 4.00
CA GLU A 126 11.99 -2.20 3.18
C GLU A 126 10.71 -2.28 4.03
N ALA A 127 10.70 -3.20 4.98
CA ALA A 127 9.56 -3.38 5.88
C ALA A 127 9.31 -2.14 6.76
N GLU A 128 10.36 -1.51 7.29
CA GLU A 128 10.25 -0.25 8.05
C GLU A 128 9.76 0.91 7.17
N VAL A 129 10.18 0.96 5.92
CA VAL A 129 9.70 1.96 4.96
C VAL A 129 8.21 1.76 4.69
N LEU A 130 7.78 0.53 4.40
CA LEU A 130 6.37 0.20 4.16
C LEU A 130 5.48 0.50 5.37
N ALA A 131 5.97 0.26 6.58
CA ALA A 131 5.25 0.62 7.81
C ALA A 131 5.10 2.14 8.00
N GLY A 132 5.90 2.91 7.28
CA GLY A 132 5.93 4.37 7.34
C GLY A 132 4.80 5.07 6.59
N TYR A 133 4.03 4.42 5.73
CA TYR A 133 2.97 5.03 4.92
C TYR A 133 1.58 4.54 5.33
N ASP A 134 0.57 5.41 5.27
CA ASP A 134 -0.82 5.06 5.57
C ASP A 134 -1.55 4.52 4.34
N ALA A 135 -1.22 5.04 3.15
CA ALA A 135 -1.70 4.51 1.88
C ALA A 135 -0.75 4.84 0.72
N VAL A 136 -0.85 4.04 -0.33
CA VAL A 136 -0.22 4.27 -1.62
C VAL A 136 -1.31 4.30 -2.69
N LEU A 137 -1.46 5.43 -3.36
CA LEU A 137 -2.33 5.61 -4.52
C LEU A 137 -1.49 5.42 -5.77
N TYR A 138 -1.69 4.31 -6.44
CA TYR A 138 -1.03 3.99 -7.69
C TYR A 138 -1.89 4.45 -8.87
N LEU A 139 -1.45 5.47 -9.58
CA LEU A 139 -2.12 5.98 -10.76
C LEU A 139 -1.54 5.30 -12.01
N VAL A 140 -2.33 4.47 -12.67
CA VAL A 140 -1.92 3.79 -13.90
C VAL A 140 -1.59 4.81 -14.99
N THR A 141 -0.47 4.62 -15.70
CA THR A 141 -0.07 5.49 -16.82
C THR A 141 -1.15 5.57 -17.88
N CYS A 142 -1.31 6.73 -18.54
CA CYS A 142 -2.21 6.83 -19.70
C CYS A 142 -1.74 6.02 -20.91
N ALA A 143 -0.49 5.55 -20.94
CA ALA A 143 0.00 4.59 -21.92
C ALA A 143 -0.73 3.23 -21.88
N LYS A 144 -1.59 3.01 -20.87
CA LYS A 144 -2.44 1.82 -20.69
C LYS A 144 -3.91 2.26 -20.61
N GLY A 145 -4.65 2.09 -21.70
CA GLY A 145 -6.10 2.35 -21.76
C GLY A 145 -6.51 3.82 -21.95
N ALA A 146 -5.55 4.73 -22.18
CA ALA A 146 -5.79 6.12 -22.52
C ALA A 146 -4.66 6.68 -23.41
N GLU A 147 -4.19 5.88 -24.36
CA GLU A 147 -3.00 6.14 -25.19
C GLU A 147 -3.10 7.47 -25.96
N PHE A 148 -4.29 7.89 -26.35
CA PHE A 148 -4.53 9.17 -27.00
C PHE A 148 -4.03 10.35 -26.17
N ALA A 149 -4.09 10.25 -24.84
CA ALA A 149 -3.64 11.30 -23.92
C ALA A 149 -2.10 11.30 -23.72
N TYR A 150 -1.45 10.18 -23.99
CA TYR A 150 0.01 10.07 -23.87
C TYR A 150 0.73 11.00 -24.87
N ASN A 151 0.25 11.06 -26.10
CA ASN A 151 0.84 11.84 -27.18
C ASN A 151 0.52 13.34 -27.13
N LEU A 152 -0.54 13.74 -26.42
CA LEU A 152 -1.00 15.14 -26.38
C LEU A 152 -0.36 15.95 -25.22
N GLY A 153 0.25 15.27 -24.25
CA GLY A 153 0.55 15.88 -22.96
C GLY A 153 1.91 16.59 -22.85
N ASN A 154 2.90 16.29 -23.68
CA ASN A 154 4.22 16.94 -23.55
C ASN A 154 5.15 16.64 -24.73
N THR A 155 5.47 17.66 -25.53
CA THR A 155 6.47 17.61 -26.62
C THR A 155 7.93 17.45 -26.14
N ALA A 156 8.18 17.56 -24.85
CA ALA A 156 9.51 17.39 -24.24
C ALA A 156 9.82 15.93 -23.81
N ARG A 157 8.87 14.99 -23.99
CA ARG A 157 9.09 13.58 -23.65
C ARG A 157 9.78 12.84 -24.80
N SER A 158 10.91 12.24 -24.46
CA SER A 158 11.67 11.36 -25.37
C SER A 158 11.37 9.87 -25.18
N GLU A 159 10.52 9.51 -24.19
CA GLU A 159 10.25 8.13 -23.81
C GLU A 159 9.15 7.51 -24.68
N SER A 160 9.37 6.29 -25.16
CA SER A 160 8.37 5.56 -25.93
C SER A 160 7.20 5.08 -25.05
N ILE A 161 6.04 4.82 -25.67
CA ILE A 161 4.88 4.24 -24.98
C ILE A 161 5.22 2.89 -24.35
N GLU A 162 6.01 2.08 -25.03
CA GLU A 162 6.46 0.75 -24.57
C GLU A 162 7.28 0.89 -23.29
N TYR A 163 8.25 1.82 -23.27
CA TYR A 163 9.06 2.09 -22.08
C TYR A 163 8.20 2.60 -20.92
N ALA A 164 7.25 3.49 -21.19
CA ALA A 164 6.33 3.97 -20.17
C ALA A 164 5.46 2.85 -19.56
N ARG A 165 5.03 1.89 -20.37
CA ARG A 165 4.31 0.68 -19.90
C ARG A 165 5.18 -0.20 -19.04
N GLU A 166 6.44 -0.43 -19.47
CA GLU A 166 7.40 -1.26 -18.73
C GLU A 166 7.72 -0.65 -17.36
N ILE A 167 8.02 0.64 -17.29
CA ILE A 167 8.29 1.33 -16.02
C ILE A 167 7.05 1.34 -15.13
N ASP A 168 5.86 1.53 -15.70
CA ASP A 168 4.61 1.43 -14.95
C ASP A 168 4.44 0.04 -14.33
N ASP A 169 4.72 -1.04 -15.06
CA ASP A 169 4.66 -2.41 -14.53
C ASP A 169 5.68 -2.65 -13.42
N ARG A 170 6.92 -2.21 -13.60
CA ARG A 170 7.97 -2.34 -12.59
C ARG A 170 7.63 -1.57 -11.31
N THR A 171 7.15 -0.34 -11.45
CA THR A 171 6.73 0.49 -10.31
C THR A 171 5.55 -0.16 -9.57
N LEU A 172 4.54 -0.66 -10.30
CA LEU A 172 3.39 -1.34 -9.69
C LEU A 172 3.83 -2.60 -8.92
N ASN A 173 4.75 -3.37 -9.50
CA ASN A 173 5.29 -4.56 -8.85
C ASN A 173 6.05 -4.23 -7.57
N ALA A 174 6.82 -3.14 -7.54
CA ALA A 174 7.53 -2.68 -6.35
C ALA A 174 6.60 -2.45 -5.15
N TRP A 175 5.38 -1.97 -5.40
CA TRP A 175 4.38 -1.71 -4.37
C TRP A 175 3.41 -2.86 -4.11
N SER A 176 3.48 -3.97 -4.86
CA SER A 176 2.49 -5.06 -4.80
C SER A 176 2.37 -5.70 -3.42
N ALA A 177 3.46 -5.75 -2.64
CA ALA A 177 3.47 -6.28 -1.28
C ALA A 177 2.79 -5.35 -0.25
N TYR A 178 2.56 -4.08 -0.59
CA TYR A 178 2.01 -3.12 0.35
C TYR A 178 0.50 -3.33 0.58
N GLN A 179 0.09 -3.44 1.84
CA GLN A 179 -1.31 -3.79 2.19
C GLN A 179 -2.33 -2.71 1.84
N ASN A 180 -1.95 -1.42 1.90
CA ASN A 180 -2.83 -0.28 1.62
C ASN A 180 -2.60 0.31 0.22
N LEU A 181 -2.18 -0.52 -0.73
CA LEU A 181 -2.10 -0.15 -2.15
C LEU A 181 -3.52 0.05 -2.72
N ARG A 182 -3.74 1.19 -3.36
CA ARG A 182 -4.97 1.56 -4.09
C ARG A 182 -4.62 1.84 -5.53
N ILE A 183 -5.16 1.04 -6.45
CA ILE A 183 -4.88 1.18 -7.89
C ILE A 183 -5.98 2.01 -8.52
N ILE A 184 -5.61 3.14 -9.12
CA ILE A 184 -6.50 4.07 -9.83
C ILE A 184 -6.21 3.93 -11.32
N ASP A 185 -7.02 3.16 -11.99
CA ASP A 185 -6.86 2.84 -13.42
C ASP A 185 -7.53 3.87 -14.35
N ASN A 186 -7.43 3.63 -15.66
CA ASN A 186 -8.00 4.46 -16.71
C ASN A 186 -9.37 3.95 -17.22
N SER A 187 -10.12 3.18 -16.41
CA SER A 187 -11.45 2.66 -16.78
C SER A 187 -12.54 3.74 -16.87
N VAL A 188 -12.24 4.95 -16.40
CA VAL A 188 -13.12 6.13 -16.44
C VAL A 188 -12.38 7.30 -17.09
N ASN A 189 -13.10 8.40 -17.37
CA ASN A 189 -12.46 9.62 -17.86
C ASN A 189 -11.48 10.20 -16.83
N PHE A 190 -10.61 11.13 -17.27
CA PHE A 190 -9.54 11.66 -16.43
C PHE A 190 -10.04 12.40 -15.19
N GLU A 191 -11.11 13.17 -15.28
CA GLU A 191 -11.68 13.89 -14.13
C GLU A 191 -12.24 12.92 -13.09
N ASP A 192 -12.94 11.88 -13.51
CA ASP A 192 -13.43 10.83 -12.61
C ASP A 192 -12.30 10.02 -12.00
N LYS A 193 -11.22 9.80 -12.75
CA LYS A 193 -9.99 9.18 -12.20
C LYS A 193 -9.42 10.00 -11.04
N ILE A 194 -9.30 11.32 -11.21
CA ILE A 194 -8.82 12.22 -10.15
C ILE A 194 -9.80 12.24 -8.96
N ASN A 195 -11.10 12.29 -9.22
CA ASN A 195 -12.13 12.24 -8.19
C ASN A 195 -12.08 10.91 -7.40
N ARG A 196 -11.82 9.78 -8.07
CA ARG A 196 -11.61 8.48 -7.41
C ARG A 196 -10.41 8.53 -6.47
N ALA A 197 -9.29 9.10 -6.92
CA ALA A 197 -8.10 9.24 -6.08
C ALA A 197 -8.36 10.12 -4.85
N ILE A 198 -9.07 11.23 -4.98
CA ILE A 198 -9.47 12.09 -3.85
C ILE A 198 -10.35 11.31 -2.86
N ARG A 199 -11.33 10.52 -3.33
CA ARG A 199 -12.16 9.68 -2.45
C ARG A 199 -11.33 8.68 -1.65
N GLU A 200 -10.30 8.07 -2.27
CA GLU A 200 -9.39 7.18 -1.53
C GLU A 200 -8.64 7.91 -0.41
N ILE A 201 -8.24 9.15 -0.62
CA ILE A 201 -7.62 9.97 0.44
C ILE A 201 -8.61 10.20 1.58
N TYR A 202 -9.87 10.57 1.30
CA TYR A 202 -10.91 10.72 2.33
C TYR A 202 -11.11 9.44 3.14
N ARG A 203 -11.03 8.27 2.51
CA ARG A 203 -11.10 6.98 3.21
C ARG A 203 -9.92 6.75 4.15
N VAL A 204 -8.72 7.15 3.74
CA VAL A 204 -7.50 7.04 4.56
C VAL A 204 -7.60 7.91 5.81
N ILE A 205 -8.13 9.11 5.67
CA ILE A 205 -8.29 10.05 6.79
C ILE A 205 -9.53 9.78 7.66
N GLY A 206 -10.30 8.72 7.35
CA GLY A 206 -11.42 8.27 8.17
C GLY A 206 -12.76 8.94 7.85
N GLU A 207 -12.89 9.60 6.72
CA GLU A 207 -14.16 10.12 6.23
C GLU A 207 -15.04 8.95 5.72
N PRO A 208 -16.36 8.97 6.00
CA PRO A 208 -17.26 7.89 5.61
C PRO A 208 -17.56 7.93 4.11
N GLU A 209 -17.00 6.99 3.38
CA GLU A 209 -17.30 6.79 1.96
C GLU A 209 -17.57 5.32 1.60
N PRO A 210 -18.31 5.04 0.49
CA PRO A 210 -18.65 3.67 0.12
C PRO A 210 -17.39 2.83 -0.13
N MET A 211 -17.37 1.68 0.52
CA MET A 211 -16.23 0.76 0.56
C MET A 211 -15.81 0.30 -0.85
N VAL A 212 -14.50 0.21 -1.10
CA VAL A 212 -13.93 -0.68 -2.11
C VAL A 212 -14.57 -2.05 -1.96
N LYS A 213 -15.20 -2.55 -3.00
CA LYS A 213 -15.85 -3.87 -2.95
C LYS A 213 -14.76 -4.93 -2.79
N LYS A 214 -14.59 -5.38 -1.56
CA LYS A 214 -13.76 -6.53 -1.23
C LYS A 214 -14.56 -7.79 -1.48
N ARG A 215 -14.23 -8.52 -2.53
CA ARG A 215 -14.79 -9.85 -2.79
C ARG A 215 -13.89 -10.91 -2.18
N LYS A 216 -14.50 -11.98 -1.74
CA LYS A 216 -13.81 -13.09 -1.12
C LYS A 216 -14.29 -14.40 -1.75
N TYR A 217 -13.32 -15.21 -2.19
CA TYR A 217 -13.60 -16.49 -2.80
C TYR A 217 -12.88 -17.62 -2.08
N LEU A 218 -13.53 -18.76 -1.95
CA LEU A 218 -12.88 -20.01 -1.65
C LEU A 218 -12.31 -20.56 -2.96
N ILE A 219 -11.04 -20.89 -2.98
CA ILE A 219 -10.32 -21.43 -4.15
C ILE A 219 -9.66 -22.75 -3.80
N ALA A 220 -9.41 -23.60 -4.81
CA ALA A 220 -8.49 -24.72 -4.67
C ALA A 220 -7.08 -24.19 -4.30
N MET A 221 -6.25 -25.04 -3.68
CA MET A 221 -4.87 -24.66 -3.36
C MET A 221 -4.13 -24.29 -4.64
N PRO A 222 -3.68 -23.05 -4.81
CA PRO A 222 -3.01 -22.62 -6.02
C PRO A 222 -1.56 -23.13 -6.10
N ASP A 223 -1.04 -23.20 -7.30
CA ASP A 223 0.39 -23.40 -7.52
C ASP A 223 1.15 -22.13 -7.11
N ILE A 224 1.82 -22.19 -5.96
CA ILE A 224 2.53 -21.06 -5.36
C ILE A 224 3.74 -20.65 -6.21
N GLU A 225 4.45 -21.60 -6.80
CA GLU A 225 5.62 -21.28 -7.64
C GLU A 225 5.20 -20.62 -8.95
N LEU A 226 4.06 -21.01 -9.51
CA LEU A 226 3.47 -20.32 -10.64
C LEU A 226 3.06 -18.87 -10.26
N LEU A 227 2.45 -18.66 -9.09
CA LEU A 227 2.10 -17.32 -8.63
C LEU A 227 3.33 -16.41 -8.46
N LYS A 228 4.40 -16.94 -7.89
CA LYS A 228 5.67 -16.21 -7.73
C LYS A 228 6.33 -15.89 -9.06
N SER A 229 6.44 -16.89 -9.95
CA SER A 229 7.16 -16.72 -11.22
C SER A 229 6.40 -15.86 -12.22
N ARG A 230 5.06 -16.04 -12.33
CA ARG A 230 4.25 -15.37 -13.35
C ARG A 230 3.69 -14.03 -12.89
N TYR A 231 3.23 -13.95 -11.64
CA TYR A 231 2.58 -12.76 -11.10
C TYR A 231 3.43 -12.02 -10.07
N ARG A 232 4.69 -12.46 -9.85
CA ARG A 232 5.61 -11.91 -8.84
C ARG A 232 4.96 -11.82 -7.45
N ALA A 233 4.19 -12.85 -7.11
CA ALA A 233 3.50 -12.88 -5.83
C ALA A 233 4.49 -12.87 -4.67
N VAL A 234 4.32 -11.94 -3.74
CA VAL A 234 5.11 -11.83 -2.52
C VAL A 234 4.40 -12.55 -1.40
N GLY A 235 5.07 -13.55 -0.82
CA GLY A 235 4.59 -14.32 0.33
C GLY A 235 5.00 -13.65 1.64
N ILE A 236 4.04 -13.45 2.54
CA ILE A 236 4.24 -12.83 3.85
C ILE A 236 3.68 -13.78 4.90
N ASP A 237 4.54 -14.28 5.78
CA ASP A 237 4.12 -15.07 6.93
C ASP A 237 3.41 -14.19 7.95
N MET A 238 2.23 -14.58 8.37
CA MET A 238 1.41 -13.81 9.32
C MET A 238 0.90 -14.69 10.46
N VAL A 239 1.02 -14.16 11.67
CA VAL A 239 0.35 -14.70 12.85
C VAL A 239 -0.50 -13.59 13.45
N GLN A 240 -1.80 -13.81 13.57
CA GLN A 240 -2.75 -12.87 14.13
C GLN A 240 -3.38 -13.45 15.40
N THR A 241 -3.27 -12.72 16.50
CA THR A 241 -3.83 -13.11 17.81
C THR A 241 -4.85 -12.08 18.25
N TYR A 242 -6.05 -12.54 18.59
CA TYR A 242 -7.10 -11.71 19.18
C TYR A 242 -6.84 -11.53 20.67
N LEU A 243 -7.13 -10.34 21.18
CA LEU A 243 -6.96 -9.99 22.58
C LEU A 243 -8.32 -10.01 23.30
N THR A 244 -8.28 -10.23 24.60
CA THR A 244 -9.46 -10.20 25.44
C THR A 244 -10.18 -8.86 25.32
N MET A 245 -11.48 -8.91 25.03
CA MET A 245 -12.30 -7.71 24.86
C MET A 245 -12.65 -7.11 26.22
N THR A 246 -12.15 -5.91 26.49
CA THR A 246 -12.53 -5.12 27.67
C THR A 246 -13.71 -4.20 27.39
N ASN A 247 -13.97 -3.88 26.12
CA ASN A 247 -15.09 -3.10 25.64
C ASN A 247 -15.74 -3.85 24.45
N PRO A 248 -17.03 -4.21 24.49
CA PRO A 248 -17.70 -4.93 23.41
C PRO A 248 -17.78 -4.15 22.08
N ALA A 249 -17.61 -2.83 22.12
CA ALA A 249 -17.56 -2.00 20.92
C ALA A 249 -16.17 -1.97 20.25
N ILE A 250 -15.14 -2.60 20.85
CA ILE A 250 -13.77 -2.56 20.33
C ILE A 250 -13.19 -3.97 20.32
N GLU A 251 -12.91 -4.48 19.13
CA GLU A 251 -12.15 -5.71 18.95
C GLU A 251 -10.67 -5.37 18.79
N ARG A 252 -9.82 -5.97 19.63
CA ARG A 252 -8.38 -5.73 19.63
C ARG A 252 -7.65 -6.97 19.12
N ARG A 253 -6.57 -6.77 18.36
CA ARG A 253 -5.71 -7.84 17.90
C ARG A 253 -4.29 -7.36 17.71
N VAL A 254 -3.35 -8.27 17.83
CA VAL A 254 -1.96 -8.07 17.42
C VAL A 254 -1.62 -8.97 16.25
N ARG A 255 -0.69 -8.52 15.42
CA ARG A 255 -0.23 -9.27 14.27
C ARG A 255 1.29 -9.19 14.21
N ARG A 256 1.92 -10.35 14.06
CA ARG A 256 3.30 -10.49 13.60
C ARG A 256 3.28 -10.84 12.12
N GLN A 257 4.09 -10.18 11.34
CA GLN A 257 4.34 -10.56 9.95
C GLN A 257 5.83 -10.68 9.71
N LYS A 258 6.23 -11.65 8.87
CA LYS A 258 7.60 -11.89 8.50
C LYS A 258 7.70 -11.93 6.98
N ASN A 259 8.67 -11.16 6.45
CA ASN A 259 9.04 -11.17 5.04
C ASN A 259 10.56 -11.41 4.97
N GLY A 260 10.95 -12.61 4.52
CA GLY A 260 12.34 -13.02 4.61
C GLY A 260 12.80 -13.12 6.08
N GLU A 261 13.84 -12.39 6.45
CA GLU A 261 14.36 -12.37 7.84
C GLU A 261 13.75 -11.25 8.69
N GLU A 262 13.00 -10.34 8.09
CA GLU A 262 12.44 -9.19 8.78
C GLU A 262 11.12 -9.50 9.45
N GLU A 263 10.95 -9.06 10.69
CA GLU A 263 9.71 -9.19 11.44
C GLU A 263 9.14 -7.82 11.80
N LEU A 264 7.84 -7.66 11.55
CA LEU A 264 7.08 -6.47 11.92
C LEU A 264 5.89 -6.86 12.80
N TYR A 265 5.59 -5.97 13.72
CA TYR A 265 4.53 -6.17 14.68
C TYR A 265 3.53 -5.02 14.60
N PHE A 266 2.23 -5.34 14.64
CA PHE A 266 1.15 -4.38 14.55
C PHE A 266 0.12 -4.61 15.65
N TYR A 267 -0.44 -3.53 16.14
CA TYR A 267 -1.63 -3.52 16.98
C TYR A 267 -2.78 -2.91 16.22
N THR A 268 -3.93 -3.58 16.22
CA THR A 268 -5.14 -3.13 15.52
C THR A 268 -6.31 -3.06 16.49
N GLU A 269 -7.05 -1.96 16.47
CA GLU A 269 -8.37 -1.84 17.05
C GLU A 269 -9.43 -1.75 15.96
N LYS A 270 -10.48 -2.54 16.09
CA LYS A 270 -11.66 -2.45 15.26
C LYS A 270 -12.83 -1.95 16.10
N HIS A 271 -13.30 -0.77 15.75
CA HIS A 271 -14.37 -0.08 16.44
C HIS A 271 -15.70 -0.36 15.74
N PHE A 272 -16.75 -0.65 16.53
CA PHE A 272 -18.12 -0.87 16.06
C PHE A 272 -19.01 0.24 16.59
N ARG A 273 -19.78 0.88 15.70
CA ARG A 273 -20.81 1.85 16.08
C ARG A 273 -22.19 1.21 16.16
N PRO A 274 -23.13 1.81 16.93
CA PRO A 274 -24.49 1.32 17.02
C PRO A 274 -25.25 1.30 15.68
N ASP A 275 -24.87 2.16 14.74
CA ASP A 275 -25.42 2.21 13.37
C ASP A 275 -24.90 1.09 12.44
N GLY A 276 -24.05 0.18 12.96
CA GLY A 276 -23.44 -0.92 12.21
C GLY A 276 -22.18 -0.53 11.42
N THR A 277 -21.80 0.73 11.40
CA THR A 277 -20.53 1.17 10.80
C THR A 277 -19.35 0.72 11.65
N LYS A 278 -18.20 0.52 10.98
CA LYS A 278 -16.97 0.06 11.63
C LYS A 278 -15.77 0.70 10.96
N TRP A 279 -14.73 0.93 11.75
CA TRP A 279 -13.42 1.35 11.23
C TRP A 279 -12.31 0.65 12.01
N ASP A 280 -11.18 0.46 11.35
CA ASP A 280 -10.00 -0.15 11.95
C ASP A 280 -8.93 0.96 12.13
N THR A 281 -8.28 0.98 13.30
CA THR A 281 -7.05 1.71 13.52
C THR A 281 -5.91 0.71 13.67
N GLU A 282 -4.83 0.90 12.94
CA GLU A 282 -3.67 0.02 13.01
C GLU A 282 -2.41 0.86 13.20
N ARG A 283 -1.53 0.43 14.11
CA ARG A 283 -0.24 1.06 14.33
C ARG A 283 0.87 0.01 14.43
N PRO A 284 2.08 0.31 13.95
CA PRO A 284 3.24 -0.52 14.24
C PRO A 284 3.54 -0.48 15.75
N ILE A 285 4.06 -1.58 16.26
CA ILE A 285 4.48 -1.73 17.65
C ILE A 285 5.83 -2.43 17.69
N THR A 286 6.56 -2.26 18.79
CA THR A 286 7.83 -2.95 19.03
C THR A 286 7.57 -4.41 19.39
N GLU A 287 8.57 -5.27 19.22
CA GLU A 287 8.55 -6.67 19.68
C GLU A 287 8.22 -6.77 21.18
N LYS A 288 8.78 -5.87 21.99
CA LYS A 288 8.49 -5.79 23.42
C LYS A 288 7.04 -5.48 23.74
N GLU A 289 6.42 -4.55 23.00
CA GLU A 289 4.98 -4.26 23.13
C GLU A 289 4.14 -5.46 22.67
N TYR A 290 4.52 -6.08 21.55
CA TYR A 290 3.86 -7.30 21.06
C TYR A 290 3.88 -8.40 22.14
N GLY A 291 5.02 -8.66 22.77
CA GLY A 291 5.13 -9.62 23.88
C GLY A 291 4.22 -9.29 25.06
N ARG A 292 4.02 -8.00 25.39
CA ARG A 292 3.06 -7.58 26.44
C ARG A 292 1.63 -7.86 26.03
N TYR A 293 1.25 -7.50 24.80
CA TYR A 293 -0.10 -7.78 24.30
C TYR A 293 -0.41 -9.27 24.21
N MET A 294 0.58 -10.12 23.94
CA MET A 294 0.37 -11.57 23.92
C MET A 294 -0.07 -12.13 25.29
N LEU A 295 0.23 -11.44 26.40
CA LEU A 295 -0.29 -11.78 27.73
C LEU A 295 -1.80 -11.49 27.87
N GLU A 296 -2.35 -10.65 27.01
CA GLU A 296 -3.78 -10.32 26.95
C GLU A 296 -4.53 -11.16 25.90
N ALA A 297 -3.91 -12.19 25.32
CA ALA A 297 -4.54 -13.03 24.31
C ALA A 297 -5.85 -13.65 24.85
N ASP A 298 -6.89 -13.65 24.01
CA ASP A 298 -8.18 -14.27 24.35
C ASP A 298 -8.00 -15.81 24.41
N PRO A 299 -8.15 -16.43 25.59
CA PRO A 299 -7.89 -17.86 25.78
C PRO A 299 -8.90 -18.75 25.03
N THR A 300 -10.00 -18.18 24.54
CA THR A 300 -11.05 -18.90 23.77
C THR A 300 -10.78 -18.92 22.27
N LEU A 301 -9.74 -18.21 21.80
CA LEU A 301 -9.39 -18.05 20.40
C LEU A 301 -7.94 -18.49 20.15
N SER A 302 -7.75 -19.35 19.16
CA SER A 302 -6.41 -19.70 18.69
C SER A 302 -5.83 -18.58 17.84
N SER A 303 -4.52 -18.42 17.87
CA SER A 303 -3.84 -17.56 16.89
C SER A 303 -4.02 -18.11 15.48
N VAL A 304 -4.30 -17.24 14.52
CA VAL A 304 -4.45 -17.60 13.11
C VAL A 304 -3.14 -17.39 12.40
N SER A 305 -2.46 -18.49 12.07
CA SER A 305 -1.26 -18.50 11.24
C SER A 305 -1.66 -18.68 9.78
N LYS A 306 -0.97 -17.98 8.88
CA LYS A 306 -1.15 -18.09 7.43
C LYS A 306 0.04 -17.52 6.68
N VAL A 307 0.22 -17.95 5.44
CA VAL A 307 1.03 -17.25 4.46
C VAL A 307 0.09 -16.46 3.56
N LYS A 308 0.32 -15.15 3.47
CA LYS A 308 -0.45 -14.27 2.59
C LYS A 308 0.38 -13.96 1.35
N TYR A 309 -0.11 -14.38 0.18
CA TYR A 309 0.47 -14.03 -1.11
C TYR A 309 -0.23 -12.82 -1.69
N ARG A 310 0.52 -11.76 -1.99
CA ARG A 310 0.03 -10.53 -2.61
C ARG A 310 0.56 -10.40 -4.02
N PHE A 311 -0.31 -10.04 -4.96
CA PHE A 311 0.06 -9.77 -6.33
C PHE A 311 -0.96 -8.88 -7.02
N VAL A 312 -0.60 -8.40 -8.20
CA VAL A 312 -1.46 -7.59 -9.07
C VAL A 312 -1.71 -8.33 -10.38
N TYR A 313 -2.96 -8.36 -10.82
CA TYR A 313 -3.37 -8.90 -12.10
C TYR A 313 -4.52 -8.04 -12.66
N ASP A 314 -4.46 -7.69 -13.96
CA ASP A 314 -5.44 -6.84 -14.65
C ASP A 314 -5.80 -5.56 -13.85
N SER A 315 -4.79 -4.85 -13.34
CA SER A 315 -4.93 -3.64 -12.51
C SER A 315 -5.77 -3.83 -11.23
N CYS A 316 -6.00 -5.07 -10.82
CA CYS A 316 -6.64 -5.42 -9.55
C CYS A 316 -5.63 -6.00 -8.58
N ARG A 317 -5.77 -5.66 -7.30
CA ARG A 317 -4.98 -6.27 -6.24
C ARG A 317 -5.65 -7.53 -5.76
N PHE A 318 -4.83 -8.59 -5.68
CA PHE A 318 -5.23 -9.87 -5.13
C PHE A 318 -4.40 -10.23 -3.90
N GLU A 319 -5.04 -10.90 -2.95
CA GLU A 319 -4.37 -11.54 -1.82
C GLU A 319 -4.90 -12.97 -1.69
N ILE A 320 -4.01 -13.93 -1.50
CA ILE A 320 -4.37 -15.32 -1.20
C ILE A 320 -3.87 -15.65 0.20
N ASP A 321 -4.79 -16.01 1.09
CA ASP A 321 -4.47 -16.52 2.41
C ASP A 321 -4.40 -18.05 2.36
N VAL A 322 -3.21 -18.61 2.58
CA VAL A 322 -2.95 -20.05 2.71
C VAL A 322 -2.78 -20.35 4.18
N TYR A 323 -3.59 -21.28 4.69
CA TYR A 323 -3.62 -21.64 6.11
C TYR A 323 -3.00 -23.02 6.34
N PRO A 324 -2.15 -23.20 7.39
CA PRO A 324 -1.54 -24.50 7.71
C PRO A 324 -2.55 -25.62 7.97
N PHE A 325 -3.76 -25.27 8.41
CA PHE A 325 -4.84 -26.21 8.69
C PHE A 325 -5.69 -26.59 7.45
N SER A 326 -5.34 -26.09 6.25
CA SER A 326 -6.06 -26.37 5.01
C SER A 326 -5.07 -26.67 3.88
N ALA A 327 -4.92 -27.95 3.53
CA ALA A 327 -4.00 -28.39 2.47
C ALA A 327 -4.57 -28.25 1.06
N GLU A 328 -5.90 -28.29 0.91
CA GLU A 328 -6.56 -28.36 -0.40
C GLU A 328 -7.20 -27.04 -0.83
N ARG A 329 -7.38 -26.10 0.11
CA ARG A 329 -8.14 -24.87 -0.12
C ARG A 329 -7.41 -23.66 0.41
N ALA A 330 -7.64 -22.53 -0.26
CA ALA A 330 -7.15 -21.22 0.14
C ALA A 330 -8.27 -20.17 0.03
N VAL A 331 -8.05 -18.99 0.56
CA VAL A 331 -9.00 -17.88 0.47
C VAL A 331 -8.41 -16.77 -0.37
N LEU A 332 -9.07 -16.46 -1.48
CA LEU A 332 -8.72 -15.37 -2.38
C LEU A 332 -9.50 -14.11 -2.00
N PHE A 333 -8.79 -13.00 -1.93
CA PHE A 333 -9.39 -11.66 -1.83
C PHE A 333 -9.10 -10.90 -3.12
N CYS A 334 -10.13 -10.29 -3.68
CA CYS A 334 -10.04 -9.33 -4.77
C CYS A 334 -10.42 -7.95 -4.25
N TYR A 335 -9.57 -6.98 -4.50
CA TYR A 335 -9.80 -5.57 -4.19
C TYR A 335 -9.91 -4.80 -5.49
N SER A 336 -11.13 -4.41 -5.86
CA SER A 336 -11.39 -3.70 -7.09
C SER A 336 -12.57 -2.75 -6.95
N GLU A 337 -12.47 -1.60 -7.58
CA GLU A 337 -13.62 -0.71 -7.83
C GLU A 337 -14.40 -1.12 -9.07
N LYS A 338 -13.80 -1.94 -9.96
CA LYS A 338 -14.49 -2.48 -11.14
C LYS A 338 -15.65 -3.37 -10.70
N PRO A 339 -16.81 -3.30 -11.39
CA PRO A 339 -17.93 -4.18 -11.10
C PRO A 339 -17.55 -5.66 -11.24
N GLU A 340 -16.68 -5.96 -12.18
CA GLU A 340 -16.15 -7.29 -12.45
C GLU A 340 -14.64 -7.27 -12.36
N CYS A 341 -14.11 -7.98 -11.39
CA CYS A 341 -12.68 -8.27 -11.26
C CYS A 341 -12.51 -9.76 -11.58
N SER A 342 -11.89 -10.05 -12.72
CA SER A 342 -11.60 -11.43 -13.11
C SER A 342 -10.34 -11.89 -12.39
N ALA A 343 -10.45 -13.02 -11.69
CA ALA A 343 -9.27 -13.66 -11.12
C ALA A 343 -8.37 -14.21 -12.23
N PRO A 344 -7.07 -14.38 -11.98
CA PRO A 344 -6.20 -15.10 -12.89
C PRO A 344 -6.81 -16.46 -13.31
N PRO A 345 -6.71 -16.83 -14.61
CA PRO A 345 -7.36 -18.04 -15.12
C PRO A 345 -6.83 -19.35 -14.53
N GLU A 346 -5.65 -19.31 -13.91
CA GLU A 346 -5.05 -20.45 -13.22
C GLU A 346 -5.62 -20.72 -11.83
N LEU A 347 -6.43 -19.78 -11.30
CA LEU A 347 -7.07 -19.93 -9.99
C LEU A 347 -8.44 -20.58 -10.13
N GLU A 348 -8.58 -21.79 -9.62
CA GLU A 348 -9.87 -22.48 -9.58
C GLU A 348 -10.74 -21.93 -8.45
N ILE A 349 -11.78 -21.17 -8.80
CA ILE A 349 -12.76 -20.63 -7.86
C ILE A 349 -13.80 -21.72 -7.53
N ILE A 350 -13.87 -22.11 -6.26
CA ILE A 350 -14.85 -23.05 -5.74
C ILE A 350 -16.18 -22.38 -5.45
N SER A 351 -16.14 -21.24 -4.75
CA SER A 351 -17.37 -20.50 -4.41
C SER A 351 -17.10 -19.04 -4.00
N ASP A 352 -18.08 -18.18 -4.21
CA ASP A 352 -18.09 -16.83 -3.60
C ASP A 352 -18.50 -16.94 -2.11
N VAL A 353 -17.60 -16.49 -1.26
CA VAL A 353 -17.76 -16.49 0.21
C VAL A 353 -17.76 -15.07 0.78
N THR A 354 -18.02 -14.08 -0.07
CA THR A 354 -18.11 -12.68 0.32
C THR A 354 -19.20 -12.50 1.40
N GLY A 355 -18.82 -11.87 2.51
CA GLY A 355 -19.72 -11.60 3.63
C GLY A 355 -19.98 -12.79 4.55
N LYS A 356 -19.69 -14.03 4.16
CA LYS A 356 -19.91 -15.22 4.97
C LYS A 356 -19.08 -15.19 6.25
N ALA A 357 -19.72 -15.44 7.38
CA ALA A 357 -19.11 -15.29 8.70
C ALA A 357 -18.03 -16.34 8.97
N GLU A 358 -18.24 -17.56 8.49
CA GLU A 358 -17.32 -18.69 8.69
C GLU A 358 -15.90 -18.44 8.14
N TYR A 359 -15.78 -17.61 7.10
CA TYR A 359 -14.47 -17.24 6.51
C TYR A 359 -13.86 -15.96 7.10
N LYS A 360 -14.40 -15.44 8.21
CA LYS A 360 -13.75 -14.31 8.93
C LYS A 360 -12.65 -14.85 9.82
N ASN A 361 -11.51 -14.15 9.88
CA ASN A 361 -10.37 -14.60 10.70
C ASN A 361 -10.73 -14.90 12.16
N LYS A 362 -11.69 -14.16 12.76
CA LYS A 362 -12.15 -14.42 14.12
C LYS A 362 -12.88 -15.76 14.24
N GLN A 363 -13.62 -16.15 13.21
CA GLN A 363 -14.26 -17.47 13.19
C GLN A 363 -13.23 -18.57 12.92
N LEU A 364 -12.27 -18.32 12.02
CA LEU A 364 -11.14 -19.23 11.80
C LEU A 364 -10.29 -19.41 13.06
N ALA A 365 -10.17 -18.38 13.91
CA ALA A 365 -9.52 -18.48 15.20
C ALA A 365 -10.23 -19.45 16.16
N LYS A 366 -11.54 -19.67 15.97
CA LYS A 366 -12.33 -20.64 16.74
C LYS A 366 -12.27 -22.05 16.15
N SER A 367 -12.49 -22.15 14.82
CA SER A 367 -12.71 -23.43 14.15
C SER A 367 -11.43 -24.10 13.66
N GLN A 368 -10.41 -23.34 13.29
CA GLN A 368 -9.18 -23.82 12.61
C GLN A 368 -9.50 -24.69 11.37
N THR A 369 -10.57 -24.34 10.63
CA THR A 369 -11.03 -25.04 9.41
C THR A 369 -11.53 -24.05 8.36
N LEU A 370 -11.36 -24.38 7.04
CA LEU A 370 -11.95 -23.69 5.88
C LEU A 370 -13.13 -24.45 5.32
#